data_a90d094f6d470c23b17455959ca27436
#
_entry.id   a90d094f6d470c23b17455959ca27436
#
_cell.length_a   1.000
_cell.length_b   1.000
_cell.length_c   1.000
_cell.angle_alpha   90.00
_cell.angle_beta   90.00
_cell.angle_gamma   90.00
#
_symmetry.space_group_name_H-M   'P 1'
#
loop_
_entity.id
_entity.type
_entity.pdbx_description
1 polymer ?
#
loop_
_entity_poly.entity_id
_entity_poly.type
_entity_poly.pdbx_seq_one_letter_code
_entity_poly.pdbx_strand_id
1 'polypeptide(L)'
;MRILFLNIFFIVSCSQDEIVTDKTFTIFEDQKILFDAGLINNDTEIIRTLGSGRVVLKKIELPETDNFHRAKAIITLKSTGDPWDKSGSFFLLPKANFDNLKEATSLELLRFITPFGVGHFNNKENIQKLKPSYIPRWEDDITWEEDISHLLPVLRDEVWVGLYIDTWSNQGWSVDVGFKFDEYYTKT
;
A
#
# COMPACT_ATOMS: atom_id res chain seq x y z
N MET A 1 49.59 54.38 -9.56
CA MET A 1 49.33 53.21 -8.65
C MET A 1 47.82 53.15 -8.42
N ARG A 2 47.12 52.24 -9.15
CA ARG A 2 45.67 52.06 -9.05
C ARG A 2 45.46 50.89 -8.09
N ILE A 3 44.79 51.16 -6.97
CA ILE A 3 44.39 50.14 -5.98
C ILE A 3 43.06 49.59 -6.44
N LEU A 4 43.04 48.30 -6.79
CA LEU A 4 41.84 47.57 -7.17
C LEU A 4 41.21 47.01 -5.86
N PHE A 5 40.03 47.53 -5.49
CA PHE A 5 39.25 46.99 -4.40
C PHE A 5 38.47 45.76 -4.91
N LEU A 6 38.87 44.57 -4.44
CA LEU A 6 38.15 43.33 -4.65
C LEU A 6 36.99 43.24 -3.65
N ASN A 7 35.78 43.43 -4.09
CA ASN A 7 34.58 43.20 -3.26
C ASN A 7 34.31 41.71 -3.25
N ILE A 8 34.62 41.04 -2.11
CA ILE A 8 34.22 39.66 -1.86
C ILE A 8 32.77 39.64 -1.34
N PHE A 9 31.83 39.25 -2.18
CA PHE A 9 30.46 38.96 -1.75
C PHE A 9 30.46 37.61 -1.04
N PHE A 10 30.29 37.60 0.27
CA PHE A 10 29.91 36.41 1.01
C PHE A 10 28.44 36.13 0.75
N ILE A 11 28.17 35.08 -0.08
CA ILE A 11 26.83 34.51 -0.16
C ILE A 11 26.69 33.63 1.08
N VAL A 12 26.01 34.16 2.12
CA VAL A 12 25.56 33.33 3.24
C VAL A 12 24.38 32.54 2.72
N SER A 13 24.66 31.27 2.35
CA SER A 13 23.61 30.29 2.12
C SER A 13 22.97 29.98 3.47
N CYS A 14 21.81 30.56 3.74
CA CYS A 14 20.98 30.19 4.87
C CYS A 14 20.33 28.86 4.48
N SER A 15 20.91 27.73 4.88
CA SER A 15 20.20 26.45 4.86
C SER A 15 19.14 26.54 5.95
N GLN A 16 17.89 26.73 5.56
CA GLN A 16 16.77 26.47 6.46
C GLN A 16 16.75 24.98 6.71
N ASP A 17 16.90 24.58 7.97
CA ASP A 17 16.70 23.19 8.37
C ASP A 17 15.23 22.83 8.17
N GLU A 18 14.94 22.10 7.11
CA GLU A 18 13.62 21.54 6.86
C GLU A 18 13.45 20.30 7.77
N ILE A 19 12.43 20.34 8.62
CA ILE A 19 12.05 19.18 9.42
C ILE A 19 11.03 18.38 8.62
N VAL A 20 11.38 17.17 8.23
CA VAL A 20 10.45 16.23 7.59
C VAL A 20 9.83 15.38 8.69
N THR A 21 8.52 15.36 8.78
CA THR A 21 7.79 14.44 9.66
C THR A 21 6.97 13.47 8.84
N ASP A 22 7.04 12.20 9.25
CA ASP A 22 6.28 11.13 8.63
C ASP A 22 4.89 11.02 9.28
N LYS A 23 3.84 10.98 8.48
CA LYS A 23 2.48 10.72 8.93
C LYS A 23 1.94 9.46 8.27
N THR A 24 1.70 8.44 9.07
CA THR A 24 1.11 7.19 8.58
C THR A 24 -0.41 7.23 8.73
N PHE A 25 -1.12 6.83 7.68
CA PHE A 25 -2.56 6.71 7.63
C PHE A 25 -2.93 5.25 7.33
N THR A 26 -3.43 4.53 8.34
CA THR A 26 -3.84 3.13 8.21
C THR A 26 -5.22 3.05 7.58
N ILE A 27 -5.33 2.30 6.49
CA ILE A 27 -6.57 2.08 5.74
C ILE A 27 -7.21 0.76 6.15
N PHE A 28 -6.46 -0.32 6.02
CA PHE A 28 -6.86 -1.66 6.45
C PHE A 28 -5.87 -2.18 7.47
N GLU A 29 -6.38 -2.87 8.49
CA GLU A 29 -5.62 -3.54 9.52
C GLU A 29 -6.18 -4.95 9.66
N ASP A 30 -5.31 -5.96 9.51
CA ASP A 30 -5.65 -7.39 9.56
C ASP A 30 -6.86 -7.76 8.66
N GLN A 31 -6.99 -7.08 7.51
CA GLN A 31 -8.11 -7.28 6.59
C GLN A 31 -7.99 -8.61 5.87
N LYS A 32 -9.00 -9.44 6.00
CA LYS A 32 -9.05 -10.72 5.29
C LYS A 32 -9.44 -10.54 3.84
N ILE A 33 -8.70 -11.19 2.95
CA ILE A 33 -8.99 -11.35 1.53
C ILE A 33 -8.99 -12.86 1.23
N LEU A 34 -10.12 -13.37 0.73
CA LEU A 34 -10.30 -14.79 0.44
C LEU A 34 -11.37 -14.97 -0.66
N PHE A 35 -11.61 -16.19 -1.10
CA PHE A 35 -12.52 -16.44 -2.23
C PHE A 35 -13.98 -16.13 -1.88
N ASP A 36 -14.48 -16.60 -0.75
CA ASP A 36 -15.88 -16.52 -0.36
C ASP A 36 -16.16 -15.24 0.46
N ALA A 37 -16.92 -14.31 -0.13
CA ALA A 37 -17.33 -13.08 0.55
C ALA A 37 -18.13 -13.33 1.84
N GLY A 38 -18.89 -14.41 1.92
CA GLY A 38 -19.68 -14.76 3.09
C GLY A 38 -18.86 -15.01 4.36
N LEU A 39 -17.59 -15.35 4.19
CA LEU A 39 -16.66 -15.56 5.31
C LEU A 39 -16.00 -14.25 5.80
N ILE A 40 -16.09 -13.17 5.04
CA ILE A 40 -15.54 -11.86 5.43
C ILE A 40 -16.55 -11.06 6.22
N ASN A 41 -17.82 -11.11 5.85
CA ASN A 41 -18.99 -10.51 6.52
C ASN A 41 -18.85 -9.02 6.89
N ASN A 42 -18.26 -8.21 6.01
CA ASN A 42 -17.89 -6.81 6.29
C ASN A 42 -18.62 -5.77 5.44
N ASP A 43 -19.71 -6.13 4.74
CA ASP A 43 -20.44 -5.15 3.94
C ASP A 43 -21.18 -4.15 4.84
N THR A 44 -20.68 -2.93 4.87
CA THR A 44 -21.23 -1.77 5.58
C THR A 44 -21.31 -0.57 4.64
N GLU A 45 -21.73 0.59 5.13
CA GLU A 45 -21.70 1.84 4.33
C GLU A 45 -20.29 2.30 3.97
N ILE A 46 -19.28 1.88 4.75
CA ILE A 46 -17.87 2.27 4.58
C ILE A 46 -16.95 1.15 4.10
N ILE A 47 -17.39 -0.12 4.20
CA ILE A 47 -16.63 -1.29 3.71
C ILE A 47 -17.52 -2.13 2.83
N ARG A 48 -17.04 -2.54 1.65
CA ARG A 48 -17.78 -3.33 0.66
C ARG A 48 -16.91 -4.41 0.05
N THR A 49 -17.47 -5.61 -0.12
CA THR A 49 -16.86 -6.72 -0.85
C THR A 49 -17.43 -6.88 -2.26
N LEU A 50 -18.52 -6.21 -2.56
CA LEU A 50 -19.24 -6.29 -3.85
C LEU A 50 -19.66 -7.73 -4.23
N GLY A 51 -19.83 -8.61 -3.25
CA GLY A 51 -20.15 -10.01 -3.44
C GLY A 51 -18.96 -10.93 -3.78
N SER A 52 -17.73 -10.44 -3.61
CA SER A 52 -16.51 -11.22 -3.82
C SER A 52 -15.53 -11.00 -2.67
N GLY A 53 -15.13 -12.07 -1.98
CA GLY A 53 -14.12 -11.97 -0.92
C GLY A 53 -12.72 -11.65 -1.41
N ARG A 54 -12.49 -11.67 -2.73
CA ARG A 54 -11.23 -11.31 -3.38
C ARG A 54 -11.01 -9.80 -3.47
N VAL A 55 -12.05 -9.01 -3.29
CA VAL A 55 -12.00 -7.55 -3.30
C VAL A 55 -12.59 -6.99 -2.03
N VAL A 56 -11.94 -6.00 -1.46
CA VAL A 56 -12.48 -5.18 -0.38
C VAL A 56 -12.29 -3.71 -0.72
N LEU A 57 -13.34 -2.94 -0.54
CA LEU A 57 -13.34 -1.50 -0.72
C LEU A 57 -13.60 -0.84 0.63
N LYS A 58 -12.92 0.25 0.89
CA LYS A 58 -13.16 1.09 2.08
C LYS A 58 -13.25 2.54 1.68
N LYS A 59 -14.26 3.20 2.22
CA LYS A 59 -14.40 4.64 2.17
C LYS A 59 -13.53 5.25 3.25
N ILE A 60 -12.69 6.19 2.88
CA ILE A 60 -11.77 6.86 3.79
C ILE A 60 -11.86 8.37 3.60
N GLU A 61 -11.60 9.11 4.67
CA GLU A 61 -11.38 10.54 4.64
C GLU A 61 -9.88 10.78 4.81
N LEU A 62 -9.27 11.38 3.81
CA LEU A 62 -7.84 11.67 3.82
C LEU A 62 -7.58 12.99 4.54
N PRO A 63 -6.43 13.15 5.18
CA PRO A 63 -6.04 14.42 5.77
C PRO A 63 -5.84 15.48 4.67
N GLU A 64 -5.94 16.76 5.03
CA GLU A 64 -5.53 17.85 4.14
C GLU A 64 -4.10 17.64 3.69
N THR A 65 -3.88 17.68 2.36
CA THR A 65 -2.61 17.28 1.72
C THR A 65 -1.76 18.47 1.26
N ASP A 66 -2.18 19.69 1.52
CA ASP A 66 -1.53 20.91 1.00
C ASP A 66 -0.06 21.06 1.44
N ASN A 67 0.30 20.46 2.58
CA ASN A 67 1.66 20.48 3.11
C ASN A 67 2.46 19.20 2.79
N PHE A 68 1.85 18.23 2.14
CA PHE A 68 2.54 16.98 1.79
C PHE A 68 3.26 17.13 0.45
N HIS A 69 4.49 16.69 0.40
CA HIS A 69 5.30 16.67 -0.83
C HIS A 69 5.58 15.27 -1.32
N ARG A 70 5.40 14.26 -0.46
CA ARG A 70 5.56 12.85 -0.78
C ARG A 70 4.41 12.02 -0.23
N ALA A 71 4.06 11.00 -0.99
CA ALA A 71 3.13 9.97 -0.57
C ALA A 71 3.63 8.59 -1.00
N LYS A 72 3.53 7.61 -0.11
CA LYS A 72 3.78 6.20 -0.41
C LYS A 72 2.55 5.38 -0.11
N ALA A 73 2.25 4.42 -0.99
CA ALA A 73 1.34 3.32 -0.70
C ALA A 73 2.15 2.19 -0.06
N ILE A 74 1.63 1.62 1.02
CA ILE A 74 2.29 0.53 1.76
C ILE A 74 1.29 -0.61 1.90
N ILE A 75 1.72 -1.82 1.54
CA ILE A 75 0.95 -3.04 1.71
C ILE A 75 1.82 -4.06 2.42
N THR A 76 1.30 -4.64 3.50
CA THR A 76 1.91 -5.79 4.17
C THR A 76 0.96 -6.96 4.07
N LEU A 77 1.42 -8.08 3.51
CA LEU A 77 0.66 -9.31 3.34
C LEU A 77 1.18 -10.41 4.24
N LYS A 78 0.23 -11.14 4.81
CA LYS A 78 0.46 -12.37 5.55
C LYS A 78 -0.43 -13.47 5.01
N SER A 79 0.15 -14.58 4.58
CA SER A 79 -0.64 -15.73 4.16
C SER A 79 -1.36 -16.36 5.35
N THR A 80 -2.66 -16.56 5.22
CA THR A 80 -3.47 -17.31 6.19
C THR A 80 -3.70 -18.76 5.76
N GLY A 81 -2.95 -19.20 4.73
CA GLY A 81 -2.94 -20.59 4.26
C GLY A 81 -3.00 -20.76 2.74
N ASP A 82 -3.18 -19.68 1.96
CA ASP A 82 -3.05 -19.73 0.49
C ASP A 82 -1.55 -19.76 0.13
N PRO A 83 -1.01 -20.89 -0.41
CA PRO A 83 0.41 -21.01 -0.72
C PRO A 83 0.75 -20.57 -2.13
N TRP A 84 -0.25 -20.20 -2.94
CA TRP A 84 -0.08 -19.98 -4.36
C TRP A 84 0.29 -18.52 -4.65
N ASP A 85 1.06 -18.30 -5.71
CA ASP A 85 1.29 -17.00 -6.28
C ASP A 85 -0.01 -16.41 -6.84
N LYS A 86 -0.33 -15.19 -6.44
CA LYS A 86 -1.53 -14.46 -6.82
C LYS A 86 -1.18 -13.06 -7.25
N SER A 87 -1.82 -12.60 -8.29
CA SER A 87 -1.79 -11.18 -8.60
C SER A 87 -2.68 -10.41 -7.63
N GLY A 88 -2.24 -9.22 -7.26
CA GLY A 88 -3.01 -8.31 -6.43
C GLY A 88 -2.83 -6.87 -6.89
N SER A 89 -3.76 -6.03 -6.49
CA SER A 89 -3.76 -4.61 -6.81
C SER A 89 -4.34 -3.81 -5.65
N PHE A 90 -3.66 -2.76 -5.28
CA PHE A 90 -4.17 -1.70 -4.43
C PHE A 90 -4.52 -0.51 -5.32
N PHE A 91 -5.73 0.00 -5.21
CA PHE A 91 -6.25 0.98 -6.14
C PHE A 91 -7.15 2.02 -5.47
N LEU A 92 -7.32 3.13 -6.14
CA LEU A 92 -8.13 4.27 -5.74
C LEU A 92 -9.32 4.40 -6.69
N LEU A 93 -10.49 4.79 -6.17
CA LEU A 93 -11.69 5.12 -6.93
C LEU A 93 -12.05 6.60 -6.68
N PRO A 94 -11.36 7.56 -7.33
CA PRO A 94 -11.39 8.97 -6.94
C PRO A 94 -12.73 9.67 -7.19
N LYS A 95 -13.61 9.08 -7.98
CA LYS A 95 -14.92 9.63 -8.32
C LYS A 95 -16.08 8.68 -7.98
N ALA A 96 -15.79 7.64 -7.20
CA ALA A 96 -16.79 6.67 -6.83
C ALA A 96 -17.68 7.22 -5.70
N ASN A 97 -18.95 6.87 -5.78
CA ASN A 97 -19.89 6.97 -4.68
C ASN A 97 -20.44 5.57 -4.37
N PHE A 98 -21.22 5.46 -3.34
CA PHE A 98 -21.79 4.18 -2.90
C PHE A 98 -22.54 3.41 -4.00
N ASP A 99 -23.24 4.12 -4.87
CA ASP A 99 -24.14 3.52 -5.87
C ASP A 99 -23.41 3.02 -7.13
N ASN A 100 -22.22 3.57 -7.43
CA ASN A 100 -21.50 3.28 -8.67
C ASN A 100 -20.13 2.57 -8.49
N LEU A 101 -19.90 1.97 -7.33
CA LEU A 101 -18.60 1.34 -7.02
C LEU A 101 -18.13 0.30 -8.05
N LYS A 102 -19.06 -0.44 -8.66
CA LYS A 102 -18.75 -1.48 -9.65
C LYS A 102 -18.33 -0.93 -11.01
N GLU A 103 -18.86 0.23 -11.38
CA GLU A 103 -18.60 0.89 -12.67
C GLU A 103 -17.55 1.99 -12.57
N ALA A 104 -17.12 2.32 -11.35
CA ALA A 104 -16.17 3.41 -11.12
C ALA A 104 -14.80 3.12 -11.73
N THR A 105 -14.23 4.13 -12.36
CA THR A 105 -12.85 4.04 -12.87
C THR A 105 -11.87 3.97 -11.71
N SER A 106 -11.00 2.97 -11.73
CA SER A 106 -9.93 2.80 -10.75
C SER A 106 -8.61 3.39 -11.24
N LEU A 107 -7.84 3.95 -10.31
CA LEU A 107 -6.42 4.26 -10.47
C LEU A 107 -5.63 3.25 -9.66
N GLU A 108 -4.80 2.46 -10.33
CA GLU A 108 -3.92 1.52 -9.64
C GLU A 108 -2.78 2.27 -8.98
N LEU A 109 -2.63 2.06 -7.66
CA LEU A 109 -1.58 2.66 -6.83
C LEU A 109 -0.37 1.74 -6.73
N LEU A 110 -0.62 0.43 -6.63
CA LEU A 110 0.42 -0.58 -6.51
C LEU A 110 -0.11 -1.91 -7.04
N ARG A 111 0.69 -2.56 -7.89
CA ARG A 111 0.46 -3.93 -8.32
C ARG A 111 1.52 -4.84 -7.72
N PHE A 112 1.10 -6.00 -7.25
CA PHE A 112 2.00 -6.99 -6.66
C PHE A 112 1.65 -8.40 -7.11
N ILE A 113 2.59 -9.31 -6.90
CA ILE A 113 2.37 -10.75 -7.03
C ILE A 113 2.80 -11.36 -5.71
N THR A 114 1.89 -12.10 -5.06
CA THR A 114 2.25 -12.83 -3.85
C THR A 114 3.28 -13.89 -4.19
N PRO A 115 4.28 -14.13 -3.34
CA PRO A 115 5.25 -15.16 -3.60
C PRO A 115 4.62 -16.56 -3.51
N PHE A 116 5.20 -17.51 -4.22
CA PHE A 116 4.81 -18.90 -4.14
C PHE A 116 5.33 -19.53 -2.83
N GLY A 117 4.41 -19.90 -1.93
CA GLY A 117 4.73 -20.34 -0.56
C GLY A 117 5.13 -21.81 -0.42
N VAL A 118 5.42 -22.49 -1.51
CA VAL A 118 5.76 -23.91 -1.52
C VAL A 118 7.09 -24.17 -2.22
N GLY A 119 7.66 -25.34 -2.00
CA GLY A 119 8.85 -25.76 -2.72
C GLY A 119 10.16 -25.35 -2.08
N HIS A 120 10.18 -25.08 -0.79
CA HIS A 120 11.43 -24.84 -0.10
C HIS A 120 12.24 -26.11 0.09
N PHE A 121 13.50 -26.07 -0.32
CA PHE A 121 14.50 -27.07 -0.02
C PHE A 121 15.15 -26.72 1.33
N ASN A 122 14.43 -26.96 2.42
CA ASN A 122 14.82 -26.53 3.76
C ASN A 122 15.79 -27.50 4.48
N ASN A 123 16.11 -28.62 3.87
CA ASN A 123 17.08 -29.57 4.39
C ASN A 123 17.81 -30.36 3.29
N LYS A 124 18.94 -30.98 3.66
CA LYS A 124 19.76 -31.75 2.71
C LYS A 124 19.01 -32.93 2.08
N GLU A 125 18.12 -33.55 2.81
CA GLU A 125 17.35 -34.69 2.32
C GLU A 125 16.38 -34.28 1.19
N ASN A 126 15.69 -33.16 1.35
CA ASN A 126 14.81 -32.63 0.33
C ASN A 126 15.58 -32.21 -0.92
N ILE A 127 16.75 -31.60 -0.77
CA ILE A 127 17.61 -31.24 -1.89
C ILE A 127 18.06 -32.48 -2.66
N GLN A 128 18.57 -33.49 -1.95
CA GLN A 128 19.05 -34.75 -2.58
C GLN A 128 17.97 -35.49 -3.33
N LYS A 129 16.75 -35.51 -2.80
CA LYS A 129 15.60 -36.19 -3.40
C LYS A 129 14.84 -35.35 -4.40
N LEU A 130 15.24 -34.08 -4.58
CA LEU A 130 14.50 -33.07 -5.36
C LEU A 130 13.01 -32.98 -4.95
N LYS A 131 12.75 -33.14 -3.65
CA LYS A 131 11.41 -33.09 -3.07
C LYS A 131 11.29 -31.86 -2.20
N PRO A 132 10.72 -30.77 -2.70
CA PRO A 132 10.48 -29.58 -1.88
C PRO A 132 9.51 -29.88 -0.74
N SER A 133 9.72 -29.25 0.39
CA SER A 133 8.71 -29.21 1.45
C SER A 133 7.64 -28.20 1.10
N TYR A 134 6.39 -28.57 1.32
CA TYR A 134 5.28 -27.66 1.14
C TYR A 134 5.06 -26.84 2.40
N ILE A 135 5.03 -25.52 2.22
CA ILE A 135 4.68 -24.58 3.27
C ILE A 135 3.26 -24.11 2.97
N PRO A 136 2.27 -24.39 3.83
CA PRO A 136 0.87 -24.05 3.55
C PRO A 136 0.59 -22.54 3.66
N ARG A 137 1.54 -21.77 4.16
CA ARG A 137 1.49 -20.32 4.28
C ARG A 137 2.90 -19.76 4.37
N TRP A 138 3.03 -18.47 4.14
CA TRP A 138 4.26 -17.72 4.44
C TRP A 138 4.43 -17.60 5.96
N GLU A 139 5.64 -17.77 6.43
CA GLU A 139 5.99 -17.61 7.85
C GLU A 139 6.21 -16.13 8.17
N ASP A 140 6.79 -15.40 7.22
CA ASP A 140 7.11 -13.98 7.35
C ASP A 140 6.12 -13.10 6.57
N ASP A 141 5.82 -11.93 7.11
CA ASP A 141 5.06 -10.91 6.42
C ASP A 141 5.90 -10.30 5.29
N ILE A 142 5.23 -9.92 4.19
CA ILE A 142 5.89 -9.32 3.04
C ILE A 142 5.31 -7.94 2.82
N THR A 143 6.20 -6.94 2.74
CA THR A 143 5.82 -5.54 2.56
C THR A 143 6.29 -5.02 1.22
N TRP A 144 5.39 -4.31 0.52
CA TRP A 144 5.68 -3.48 -0.65
C TRP A 144 5.44 -2.03 -0.32
N GLU A 145 6.31 -1.18 -0.83
CA GLU A 145 6.15 0.28 -0.81
C GLU A 145 6.28 0.81 -2.22
N GLU A 146 5.37 1.73 -2.60
CA GLU A 146 5.39 2.41 -3.89
C GLU A 146 5.27 3.91 -3.69
N ASP A 147 6.10 4.69 -4.38
CA ASP A 147 6.01 6.15 -4.38
C ASP A 147 4.85 6.60 -5.28
N ILE A 148 3.81 7.12 -4.65
CA ILE A 148 2.60 7.62 -5.30
C ILE A 148 2.48 9.14 -5.21
N SER A 149 3.58 9.85 -5.00
CA SER A 149 3.61 11.33 -4.82
C SER A 149 2.97 12.07 -5.99
N HIS A 150 3.07 11.55 -7.20
CA HIS A 150 2.43 12.09 -8.39
C HIS A 150 0.89 12.08 -8.33
N LEU A 151 0.31 11.31 -7.41
CA LEU A 151 -1.14 11.21 -7.20
C LEU A 151 -1.64 12.09 -6.04
N LEU A 152 -0.76 12.84 -5.35
CA LEU A 152 -1.17 13.75 -4.28
C LEU A 152 -2.39 14.64 -4.65
N PRO A 153 -2.52 15.16 -5.88
CA PRO A 153 -3.69 15.96 -6.26
C PRO A 153 -5.03 15.23 -6.19
N VAL A 154 -5.04 13.89 -6.21
CA VAL A 154 -6.26 13.06 -6.11
C VAL A 154 -6.36 12.31 -4.79
N LEU A 155 -5.33 12.35 -3.96
CA LEU A 155 -5.30 11.80 -2.60
C LEU A 155 -5.81 12.84 -1.60
N ARG A 156 -7.05 13.26 -1.72
CA ARG A 156 -7.67 14.27 -0.87
C ARG A 156 -9.15 13.99 -0.67
N ASP A 157 -9.70 14.62 0.35
CA ASP A 157 -11.11 14.52 0.71
C ASP A 157 -11.55 13.06 1.00
N GLU A 158 -12.82 12.81 0.83
CA GLU A 158 -13.40 11.49 0.95
C GLU A 158 -13.22 10.70 -0.35
N VAL A 159 -12.67 9.50 -0.25
CA VAL A 159 -12.36 8.64 -1.40
C VAL A 159 -12.57 7.17 -1.07
N TRP A 160 -12.94 6.37 -2.07
CA TRP A 160 -12.94 4.92 -1.97
C TRP A 160 -11.58 4.36 -2.40
N VAL A 161 -11.04 3.49 -1.57
CA VAL A 161 -9.84 2.69 -1.88
C VAL A 161 -10.19 1.23 -1.92
N GLY A 162 -9.49 0.47 -2.74
CA GLY A 162 -9.75 -0.95 -2.91
C GLY A 162 -8.49 -1.78 -2.91
N LEU A 163 -8.63 -3.00 -2.40
CA LEU A 163 -7.62 -4.03 -2.45
C LEU A 163 -8.19 -5.27 -3.10
N TYR A 164 -7.47 -5.85 -4.05
CA TYR A 164 -7.83 -7.06 -4.76
C TYR A 164 -6.68 -8.05 -4.70
N ILE A 165 -6.99 -9.33 -4.44
CA ILE A 165 -6.08 -10.46 -4.60
C ILE A 165 -6.83 -11.56 -5.33
N ASP A 166 -6.27 -12.07 -6.44
CA ASP A 166 -6.89 -13.13 -7.25
C ASP A 166 -6.77 -14.51 -6.60
N THR A 167 -7.16 -14.59 -5.34
CA THR A 167 -7.17 -15.86 -4.59
C THR A 167 -8.39 -16.72 -4.96
N TRP A 168 -8.20 -18.02 -4.97
CA TRP A 168 -9.25 -19.05 -5.15
C TRP A 168 -9.39 -19.92 -3.90
N SER A 169 -8.72 -19.51 -2.83
CA SER A 169 -8.71 -20.20 -1.54
C SER A 169 -9.51 -19.44 -0.49
N ASN A 170 -10.27 -20.16 0.32
CA ASN A 170 -10.91 -19.61 1.51
C ASN A 170 -9.95 -19.52 2.71
N GLN A 171 -8.72 -20.00 2.57
CA GLN A 171 -7.67 -19.72 3.54
C GLN A 171 -7.12 -18.29 3.39
N GLY A 172 -6.88 -17.85 2.14
CA GLY A 172 -6.65 -16.45 1.79
C GLY A 172 -5.44 -15.77 2.41
N TRP A 173 -5.62 -14.48 2.67
CA TRP A 173 -4.59 -13.55 3.10
C TRP A 173 -5.12 -12.60 4.17
N SER A 174 -4.26 -12.21 5.10
CA SER A 174 -4.47 -11.04 5.97
C SER A 174 -3.61 -9.90 5.46
N VAL A 175 -4.16 -8.69 5.43
CA VAL A 175 -3.53 -7.55 4.76
C VAL A 175 -3.64 -6.29 5.60
N ASP A 176 -2.48 -5.64 5.79
CA ASP A 176 -2.39 -4.28 6.30
C ASP A 176 -2.08 -3.33 5.15
N VAL A 177 -2.82 -2.25 5.04
CA VAL A 177 -2.66 -1.26 3.97
C VAL A 177 -2.73 0.14 4.53
N GLY A 178 -1.86 1.00 4.04
CA GLY A 178 -1.85 2.39 4.45
C GLY A 178 -1.17 3.32 3.45
N PHE A 179 -1.26 4.60 3.78
CA PHE A 179 -0.47 5.65 3.16
C PHE A 179 0.55 6.18 4.17
N LYS A 180 1.71 6.56 3.66
CA LYS A 180 2.71 7.31 4.41
C LYS A 180 2.94 8.63 3.68
N PHE A 181 2.77 9.73 4.39
CA PHE A 181 2.95 11.08 3.87
C PHE A 181 4.15 11.72 4.56
N ASP A 182 4.97 12.42 3.79
CA ASP A 182 6.04 13.27 4.29
C ASP A 182 5.59 14.73 4.24
N GLU A 183 5.66 15.42 5.37
CA GLU A 183 5.24 16.81 5.56
C GLU A 183 6.46 17.68 5.86
N TYR A 184 6.58 18.85 5.20
CA TYR A 184 7.60 19.83 5.48
C TYR A 184 7.13 20.86 6.50
N TYR A 185 7.96 21.10 7.51
CA TYR A 185 7.82 22.26 8.37
C TYR A 185 9.02 23.18 8.18
N THR A 186 8.76 24.40 7.76
CA THR A 186 9.73 25.50 7.87
C THR A 186 9.78 25.95 9.32
N LYS A 187 10.94 25.86 9.94
CA LYS A 187 11.17 26.40 11.28
C LYS A 187 11.07 27.93 11.18
N THR A 188 9.99 28.51 11.70
CA THR A 188 9.84 29.98 11.87
C THR A 188 10.69 30.50 13.02
#